data_b098d81ecd7d262db6ff59a952df0679
#
_entry.id   b098d81ecd7d262db6ff59a952df0679
#
_cell.length_a   1.000
_cell.length_b   1.000
_cell.length_c   1.000
_cell.angle_alpha   90.00
_cell.angle_beta   90.00
_cell.angle_gamma   90.00
#
_symmetry.space_group_name_H-M   'P 1'
#
loop_
_entity.id
_entity.type
_entity.pdbx_description
1 polymer ?
#
loop_
_entity_poly.entity_id
_entity_poly.type
_entity_poly.pdbx_seq_one_letter_code
_entity_poly.pdbx_strand_id
1 'polypeptide(L)'
;MDYIDVGKLKVSPFEFESILEIKINKELNEHATLYVCGIIKDDKQFSPATDNTEATSIKCENNGEVYFNGVLKSVKITCVNDVYRLEAHAISNTILLDTMKHKRSFQDNGQDYKSIVEKVIADNSGSVTFNADPLTVENIILQYDETDWEFAKRLASHTQDVLIPITADKPEFHFGVADEGSAELETNNLSVAKVFDLIRLFDSVVSVETEKNANPKQMVDGDVEVYTVETDEVVCDLGEILTLNGAPLHICKVVLHFVNSALTFEYTLCQKKVISTPKFYNRAITGLILDGKVLEIENDTVKLKLDDDTERGVEEDTDEAHFFKYATGYSAEGHTGWYVMPEEDDIVQLVFPNEDEKYAYATSSVRQEDIDKTSDPSIKFWRSTFGDKGSDKEIKMGEKEILITSKDDETFIQIHEEDGIHIKTPHPISIIGDATITIVSKDDMTIQCGKKMVVSAEDSIEISSGGSSIILQASGIDIVGTVIKEN
;
A
#
# COMPACT_ATOMS: atom_id res chain seq x y z
N MET A 1 2.88 -10.50 53.12
CA MET A 1 2.52 -9.38 52.27
C MET A 1 3.68 -8.40 52.34
N ASP A 2 4.47 -8.33 51.31
CA ASP A 2 5.58 -7.39 51.24
C ASP A 2 5.01 -6.09 50.66
N TYR A 3 4.75 -5.11 51.55
CA TYR A 3 4.37 -3.75 51.11
C TYR A 3 5.46 -3.20 50.23
N ILE A 4 5.08 -2.54 49.15
CA ILE A 4 6.03 -1.86 48.26
C ILE A 4 6.70 -0.72 49.04
N ASP A 5 8.00 -0.91 49.33
CA ASP A 5 8.80 0.10 50.07
C ASP A 5 9.03 1.32 49.17
N VAL A 6 8.25 2.37 49.37
CA VAL A 6 8.30 3.62 48.60
C VAL A 6 9.47 4.53 48.96
N GLY A 7 10.30 4.18 49.98
CA GLY A 7 11.41 5.01 50.42
C GLY A 7 12.58 5.12 49.41
N LYS A 8 12.56 4.37 48.32
CA LYS A 8 13.60 4.36 47.29
C LYS A 8 13.11 4.75 45.89
N LEU A 9 11.91 5.33 45.84
CA LEU A 9 11.35 5.84 44.57
C LEU A 9 12.18 7.01 44.05
N LYS A 10 12.67 6.90 42.81
CA LYS A 10 13.52 7.90 42.14
C LYS A 10 12.99 8.24 40.77
N VAL A 11 13.13 9.50 40.37
CA VAL A 11 12.80 9.94 39.01
C VAL A 11 14.00 10.73 38.46
N SER A 12 14.85 10.05 37.72
CA SER A 12 16.00 10.68 37.08
C SER A 12 15.61 11.42 35.80
N PRO A 13 16.20 12.56 35.43
CA PRO A 13 17.40 13.15 35.98
C PRO A 13 17.20 14.09 37.19
N PHE A 14 15.98 14.18 37.74
CA PHE A 14 15.65 15.13 38.80
C PHE A 14 16.08 14.62 40.19
N GLU A 15 16.56 15.55 41.06
CA GLU A 15 16.81 15.31 42.48
C GLU A 15 15.68 15.95 43.31
N PHE A 16 14.67 15.19 43.63
CA PHE A 16 13.58 15.66 44.47
C PHE A 16 13.96 15.61 45.96
N GLU A 17 13.70 16.68 46.69
CA GLU A 17 13.72 16.66 48.16
C GLU A 17 12.51 15.91 48.69
N SER A 18 11.35 16.02 47.97
CA SER A 18 10.13 15.27 48.24
C SER A 18 9.34 15.11 46.97
N ILE A 19 9.00 13.88 46.61
CA ILE A 19 8.03 13.59 45.58
C ILE A 19 6.64 13.70 46.14
N LEU A 20 5.81 14.52 45.56
CA LEU A 20 4.42 14.76 45.98
C LEU A 20 3.43 13.84 45.26
N GLU A 21 3.67 13.66 43.99
CA GLU A 21 2.78 12.89 43.11
C GLU A 21 3.54 12.28 41.95
N ILE A 22 3.27 11.02 41.62
CA ILE A 22 3.60 10.38 40.37
C ILE A 22 2.34 9.75 39.82
N LYS A 23 2.14 9.89 38.50
CA LYS A 23 1.11 9.17 37.77
C LYS A 23 1.70 8.61 36.49
N ILE A 24 1.64 7.28 36.33
CA ILE A 24 2.01 6.60 35.09
C ILE A 24 0.78 5.97 34.49
N ASN A 25 0.49 6.24 33.22
CA ASN A 25 -0.59 5.58 32.49
C ASN A 25 0.02 4.75 31.38
N LYS A 26 -0.42 3.49 31.28
CA LYS A 26 -0.12 2.58 30.17
C LYS A 26 -1.46 2.05 29.66
N GLU A 27 -1.67 2.14 28.35
CA GLU A 27 -2.90 1.70 27.68
C GLU A 27 -2.59 1.07 26.33
N LEU A 28 -3.38 0.10 25.90
CA LEU A 28 -3.22 -0.58 24.62
C LEU A 28 -3.30 0.41 23.45
N ASN A 29 -2.45 0.24 22.45
CA ASN A 29 -2.35 1.10 21.26
C ASN A 29 -1.91 2.55 21.50
N GLU A 30 -1.58 2.93 22.74
CA GLU A 30 -1.21 4.29 23.13
C GLU A 30 0.19 4.32 23.73
N HIS A 31 0.93 5.41 23.57
CA HIS A 31 2.21 5.59 24.25
C HIS A 31 2.00 5.74 25.76
N ALA A 32 2.86 5.07 26.55
CA ALA A 32 2.80 5.26 27.99
C ALA A 32 3.21 6.69 28.37
N THR A 33 2.60 7.22 29.43
CA THR A 33 2.86 8.59 29.89
C THR A 33 3.23 8.61 31.37
N LEU A 34 4.10 9.56 31.75
CA LEU A 34 4.48 9.84 33.12
C LEU A 34 4.18 11.32 33.44
N TYR A 35 3.54 11.54 34.56
CA TYR A 35 3.50 12.82 35.25
C TYR A 35 4.21 12.68 36.59
N VAL A 36 5.09 13.63 36.93
CA VAL A 36 5.72 13.71 38.25
C VAL A 36 5.68 15.14 38.76
N CYS A 37 5.39 15.27 40.06
CA CYS A 37 5.44 16.53 40.76
C CYS A 37 6.16 16.35 42.08
N GLY A 38 7.02 17.33 42.45
CA GLY A 38 7.74 17.29 43.69
C GLY A 38 8.48 18.59 44.02
N ILE A 39 9.03 18.64 45.20
CA ILE A 39 9.83 19.75 45.68
C ILE A 39 11.30 19.49 45.30
N ILE A 40 11.96 20.51 44.78
CA ILE A 40 13.38 20.52 44.41
C ILE A 40 14.08 21.64 45.17
N LYS A 41 15.40 21.52 45.28
CA LYS A 41 16.22 22.45 46.05
C LYS A 41 16.28 23.85 45.45
N ASP A 42 16.43 23.93 44.12
CA ASP A 42 16.56 25.16 43.36
C ASP A 42 16.14 24.95 41.90
N ASP A 43 16.10 26.04 41.11
CA ASP A 43 15.70 26.01 39.69
C ASP A 43 16.85 25.54 38.73
N LYS A 44 18.04 25.26 39.26
CA LYS A 44 19.22 24.91 38.44
C LYS A 44 19.28 23.43 38.06
N GLN A 45 18.43 22.61 38.64
CA GLN A 45 18.42 21.15 38.38
C GLN A 45 18.02 20.80 36.95
N PHE A 46 17.36 21.68 36.24
CA PHE A 46 16.97 21.47 34.85
C PHE A 46 17.36 22.69 34.02
N SER A 47 18.38 22.54 33.18
CA SER A 47 18.69 23.48 32.10
C SER A 47 18.57 22.74 30.78
N PRO A 48 17.60 23.08 29.91
CA PRO A 48 17.55 22.49 28.58
C PRO A 48 18.85 22.87 27.87
N ALA A 49 19.62 21.87 27.46
CA ALA A 49 20.80 22.10 26.64
C ALA A 49 20.32 22.62 25.28
N THR A 50 20.65 23.88 24.97
CA THR A 50 20.26 24.53 23.71
C THR A 50 20.84 23.89 22.45
N ASP A 51 21.86 23.03 22.61
CA ASP A 51 22.57 22.37 21.53
C ASP A 51 22.28 20.86 21.41
N ASN A 52 21.40 20.31 22.26
CA ASN A 52 21.07 18.90 22.22
C ASN A 52 19.92 18.65 21.24
N THR A 53 20.22 17.96 20.16
CA THR A 53 19.24 17.42 19.21
C THR A 53 18.59 16.13 19.71
N GLU A 54 19.10 15.56 20.83
CA GLU A 54 18.58 14.33 21.43
C GLU A 54 17.52 14.64 22.49
N ALA A 55 16.49 13.81 22.51
CA ALA A 55 15.44 13.91 23.51
C ALA A 55 15.97 13.61 24.92
N THR A 56 15.61 14.44 25.91
CA THR A 56 16.06 14.24 27.29
C THR A 56 15.34 13.03 27.90
N SER A 57 16.12 12.00 28.28
CA SER A 57 15.59 10.79 28.91
C SER A 57 15.10 11.05 30.33
N ILE A 58 14.04 10.35 30.71
CA ILE A 58 13.51 10.32 32.08
C ILE A 58 13.20 8.88 32.49
N LYS A 59 13.58 8.51 33.72
CA LYS A 59 13.38 7.18 34.27
C LYS A 59 12.76 7.26 35.66
N CYS A 60 11.68 6.51 35.90
CA CYS A 60 11.08 6.31 37.20
C CYS A 60 11.35 4.86 37.66
N GLU A 61 12.02 4.71 38.81
CA GLU A 61 12.37 3.40 39.37
C GLU A 61 12.18 3.36 40.88
N ASN A 62 11.93 2.15 41.38
CA ASN A 62 11.90 1.88 42.82
C ASN A 62 12.70 0.59 43.12
N ASN A 63 13.70 0.66 43.98
CA ASN A 63 14.58 -0.47 44.32
C ASN A 63 15.26 -1.14 43.11
N GLY A 64 15.43 -0.42 41.97
CA GLY A 64 15.98 -0.97 40.73
C GLY A 64 14.94 -1.56 39.79
N GLU A 65 13.70 -1.67 40.21
CA GLU A 65 12.56 -1.98 39.35
C GLU A 65 12.12 -0.74 38.60
N VAL A 66 12.05 -0.83 37.27
CA VAL A 66 11.72 0.31 36.39
C VAL A 66 10.23 0.32 36.10
N TYR A 67 9.53 1.36 36.56
CA TYR A 67 8.10 1.54 36.27
C TYR A 67 7.87 2.34 34.99
N PHE A 68 8.81 3.23 34.65
CA PHE A 68 8.73 4.04 33.44
C PHE A 68 10.11 4.44 32.92
N ASN A 69 10.27 4.40 31.61
CA ASN A 69 11.40 4.98 30.91
C ASN A 69 10.88 5.62 29.60
N GLY A 70 11.40 6.81 29.28
CA GLY A 70 10.94 7.56 28.12
C GLY A 70 11.65 8.90 27.98
N VAL A 71 10.99 9.81 27.26
CA VAL A 71 11.49 11.14 26.96
C VAL A 71 10.65 12.23 27.61
N LEU A 72 11.29 13.29 28.07
CA LEU A 72 10.63 14.46 28.63
C LEU A 72 9.86 15.21 27.54
N LYS A 73 8.58 15.46 27.80
CA LYS A 73 7.71 16.28 26.95
C LYS A 73 7.68 17.74 27.40
N SER A 74 7.61 17.96 28.73
CA SER A 74 7.61 19.30 29.29
C SER A 74 8.05 19.28 30.74
N VAL A 75 8.68 20.37 31.16
CA VAL A 75 9.07 20.63 32.56
C VAL A 75 8.60 22.03 32.93
N LYS A 76 7.97 22.16 34.10
CA LYS A 76 7.54 23.44 34.68
C LYS A 76 8.09 23.55 36.10
N ILE A 77 8.80 24.64 36.38
CA ILE A 77 9.30 24.96 37.72
C ILE A 77 8.58 26.20 38.22
N THR A 78 8.02 26.12 39.42
CA THR A 78 7.30 27.21 40.06
C THR A 78 7.94 27.49 41.44
N CYS A 79 8.24 28.73 41.75
CA CYS A 79 8.76 29.15 43.06
C CYS A 79 7.73 29.97 43.80
N VAL A 80 7.37 29.56 45.03
CA VAL A 80 6.48 30.29 45.91
C VAL A 80 7.09 30.28 47.29
N ASN A 81 7.38 31.47 47.85
CA ASN A 81 8.00 31.64 49.16
C ASN A 81 9.29 30.83 49.31
N ASP A 82 10.19 30.91 48.32
CA ASP A 82 11.46 30.18 48.24
C ASP A 82 11.32 28.63 48.22
N VAL A 83 10.14 28.10 47.99
CA VAL A 83 9.90 26.66 47.74
C VAL A 83 9.75 26.44 46.25
N TYR A 84 10.69 25.64 45.67
CA TYR A 84 10.67 25.28 44.27
C TYR A 84 9.90 24.00 44.06
N ARG A 85 8.87 24.04 43.21
CA ARG A 85 8.07 22.89 42.79
C ARG A 85 8.31 22.62 41.33
N LEU A 86 8.72 21.38 41.02
CA LEU A 86 8.89 20.88 39.65
C LEU A 86 7.71 20.00 39.28
N GLU A 87 7.17 20.24 38.10
CA GLU A 87 6.17 19.40 37.43
C GLU A 87 6.76 18.96 36.07
N ALA A 88 6.82 17.65 35.81
CA ALA A 88 7.30 17.13 34.53
C ALA A 88 6.32 16.14 33.91
N HIS A 89 6.18 16.24 32.60
CA HIS A 89 5.45 15.28 31.79
C HIS A 89 6.41 14.57 30.85
N ALA A 90 6.23 13.28 30.70
CA ALA A 90 7.02 12.45 29.81
C ALA A 90 6.17 11.42 29.06
N ILE A 91 6.75 10.86 28.03
CA ILE A 91 6.13 9.87 27.17
C ILE A 91 7.14 8.77 26.89
N SER A 92 6.70 7.50 26.75
CA SER A 92 7.57 6.36 26.48
C SER A 92 8.38 6.54 25.17
N ASN A 93 9.49 5.85 25.05
CA ASN A 93 10.35 5.93 23.87
C ASN A 93 9.67 5.48 22.59
N THR A 94 8.54 4.77 22.65
CA THR A 94 7.72 4.42 21.49
C THR A 94 7.24 5.65 20.70
N ILE A 95 7.20 6.84 21.31
CA ILE A 95 6.90 8.11 20.63
C ILE A 95 7.88 8.42 19.49
N LEU A 96 9.10 7.90 19.54
CA LEU A 96 10.08 8.09 18.47
C LEU A 96 9.66 7.43 17.16
N LEU A 97 8.78 6.43 17.22
CA LEU A 97 8.14 5.81 16.06
C LEU A 97 6.96 6.62 15.51
N ASP A 98 6.53 7.67 16.23
CA ASP A 98 5.36 8.48 15.91
C ASP A 98 5.72 9.93 15.57
N THR A 99 6.96 10.16 15.11
CA THR A 99 7.49 11.50 14.85
C THR A 99 7.47 11.90 13.39
N MET A 100 7.69 10.96 12.48
CA MET A 100 7.78 11.19 11.04
C MET A 100 6.79 10.31 10.28
N LYS A 101 6.14 10.88 9.27
CA LYS A 101 5.31 10.16 8.34
C LYS A 101 6.14 9.67 7.16
N HIS A 102 5.84 8.48 6.72
CA HIS A 102 6.57 7.79 5.67
C HIS A 102 5.70 7.42 4.48
N LYS A 103 6.36 7.11 3.36
CA LYS A 103 5.78 6.55 2.15
C LYS A 103 6.65 5.38 1.76
N ARG A 104 6.12 4.16 1.92
CA ARG A 104 6.82 2.90 1.60
C ARG A 104 5.81 1.90 1.09
N SER A 105 6.14 1.15 0.05
CA SER A 105 5.35 0.01 -0.42
C SER A 105 6.00 -1.32 -0.01
N PHE A 106 5.17 -2.33 0.18
CA PHE A 106 5.56 -3.70 0.49
C PHE A 106 4.76 -4.59 -0.44
N GLN A 107 5.42 -5.12 -1.48
CA GLN A 107 4.77 -5.82 -2.60
C GLN A 107 5.14 -7.31 -2.66
N ASP A 108 6.14 -7.73 -1.88
CA ASP A 108 6.58 -9.12 -1.84
C ASP A 108 5.45 -10.03 -1.32
N ASN A 109 4.91 -10.85 -2.23
CA ASN A 109 3.87 -11.82 -1.92
C ASN A 109 4.47 -12.97 -1.11
N GLY A 110 4.08 -13.06 0.14
CA GLY A 110 4.57 -14.06 1.08
C GLY A 110 5.44 -13.48 2.19
N GLN A 111 5.84 -12.23 2.12
CA GLN A 111 6.45 -11.53 3.23
C GLN A 111 5.50 -11.51 4.43
N ASP A 112 5.99 -11.82 5.62
CA ASP A 112 5.17 -11.77 6.82
C ASP A 112 5.11 -10.35 7.43
N TYR A 113 4.02 -10.07 8.14
CA TYR A 113 3.80 -8.79 8.81
C TYR A 113 4.87 -8.48 9.84
N LYS A 114 5.46 -9.51 10.47
CA LYS A 114 6.54 -9.35 11.44
C LYS A 114 7.76 -8.71 10.78
N SER A 115 8.21 -9.26 9.65
CA SER A 115 9.37 -8.72 8.93
C SER A 115 9.15 -7.30 8.41
N ILE A 116 7.92 -6.96 8.00
CA ILE A 116 7.55 -5.59 7.63
C ILE A 116 7.68 -4.65 8.83
N VAL A 117 7.09 -5.00 9.97
CA VAL A 117 7.14 -4.18 11.19
C VAL A 117 8.59 -4.02 11.67
N GLU A 118 9.36 -5.11 11.74
CA GLU A 118 10.79 -5.07 12.11
C GLU A 118 11.58 -4.12 11.18
N LYS A 119 11.30 -4.15 9.88
CA LYS A 119 11.96 -3.30 8.88
C LYS A 119 11.66 -1.81 9.09
N VAL A 120 10.40 -1.43 9.30
CA VAL A 120 10.03 -0.02 9.43
C VAL A 120 10.50 0.61 10.74
N ILE A 121 10.58 -0.15 11.84
CA ILE A 121 11.03 0.38 13.13
C ILE A 121 12.54 0.38 13.31
N ALA A 122 13.29 -0.29 12.44
CA ALA A 122 14.75 -0.44 12.53
C ALA A 122 15.48 0.91 12.47
N ASP A 123 14.99 1.87 11.69
CA ASP A 123 15.58 3.21 11.55
C ASP A 123 15.65 3.96 12.90
N ASN A 124 14.69 3.72 13.79
CA ASN A 124 14.62 4.29 15.13
C ASN A 124 15.23 3.36 16.18
N SER A 125 16.00 2.35 15.79
CA SER A 125 16.53 1.30 16.67
C SER A 125 15.45 0.63 17.52
N GLY A 126 14.24 0.55 16.98
CA GLY A 126 13.08 -0.08 17.61
C GLY A 126 13.20 -1.59 17.67
N SER A 127 12.47 -2.21 18.59
CA SER A 127 12.31 -3.66 18.68
C SER A 127 10.86 -4.05 18.91
N VAL A 128 10.46 -5.22 18.40
CA VAL A 128 9.11 -5.75 18.53
C VAL A 128 9.14 -7.22 18.95
N THR A 129 8.31 -7.57 19.91
CA THR A 129 7.98 -8.97 20.22
C THR A 129 6.63 -9.30 19.57
N PHE A 130 6.65 -10.28 18.66
CA PHE A 130 5.47 -10.61 17.86
C PHE A 130 4.72 -11.79 18.48
N ASN A 131 3.51 -11.53 18.97
CA ASN A 131 2.62 -12.52 19.64
C ASN A 131 1.34 -12.78 18.85
N ALA A 132 1.10 -12.04 17.77
CA ALA A 132 -0.06 -12.23 16.89
C ALA A 132 0.06 -13.49 16.03
N ASP A 133 -1.06 -13.98 15.51
CA ASP A 133 -1.06 -15.02 14.51
C ASP A 133 -0.29 -14.55 13.26
N PRO A 134 0.53 -15.40 12.63
CA PRO A 134 1.29 -15.03 11.45
C PRO A 134 0.33 -14.71 10.29
N LEU A 135 0.54 -13.56 9.66
CA LEU A 135 -0.17 -13.11 8.47
C LEU A 135 0.85 -12.68 7.41
N THR A 136 0.61 -13.11 6.18
CA THR A 136 1.44 -12.78 5.03
C THR A 136 0.76 -11.76 4.13
N VAL A 137 1.56 -11.03 3.36
CA VAL A 137 1.09 -10.11 2.34
C VAL A 137 0.52 -10.91 1.16
N GLU A 138 -0.74 -10.67 0.83
CA GLU A 138 -1.39 -11.29 -0.34
C GLU A 138 -1.38 -10.39 -1.58
N ASN A 139 -1.28 -9.08 -1.36
CA ASN A 139 -1.29 -8.06 -2.39
C ASN A 139 -0.20 -7.03 -2.09
N ILE A 140 -0.50 -5.75 -2.17
CA ILE A 140 0.36 -4.67 -1.71
C ILE A 140 -0.08 -4.19 -0.32
N ILE A 141 0.88 -3.79 0.51
CA ILE A 141 0.65 -2.98 1.71
C ILE A 141 1.39 -1.66 1.49
N LEU A 142 0.68 -0.55 1.65
CA LEU A 142 1.22 0.79 1.43
C LEU A 142 1.20 1.60 2.75
N GLN A 143 2.37 1.92 3.30
CA GLN A 143 2.50 2.96 4.31
C GLN A 143 2.50 4.30 3.57
N TYR A 144 1.45 5.11 3.74
CA TYR A 144 1.31 6.39 3.05
C TYR A 144 0.79 7.46 4.01
N ASP A 145 1.60 8.49 4.23
CA ASP A 145 1.31 9.58 5.18
C ASP A 145 0.97 9.06 6.59
N GLU A 146 1.57 7.94 6.97
CA GLU A 146 1.49 7.31 8.29
C GLU A 146 2.86 7.30 8.97
N THR A 147 2.88 7.48 10.29
CA THR A 147 4.08 7.22 11.10
C THR A 147 4.32 5.70 11.23
N ASP A 148 5.49 5.29 11.70
CA ASP A 148 5.77 3.86 11.92
C ASP A 148 4.86 3.27 13.01
N TRP A 149 4.49 4.06 14.02
CA TRP A 149 3.54 3.65 15.05
C TRP A 149 2.10 3.50 14.51
N GLU A 150 1.61 4.50 13.75
CA GLU A 150 0.29 4.44 13.11
C GLU A 150 0.20 3.24 12.16
N PHE A 151 1.25 3.01 11.37
CA PHE A 151 1.34 1.87 10.46
C PHE A 151 1.34 0.54 11.19
N ALA A 152 2.16 0.37 12.24
CA ALA A 152 2.18 -0.86 13.04
C ALA A 152 0.81 -1.12 13.71
N LYS A 153 0.12 -0.06 14.20
CA LYS A 153 -1.26 -0.16 14.73
C LYS A 153 -2.25 -0.66 13.68
N ARG A 154 -2.14 -0.14 12.45
CA ARG A 154 -3.00 -0.57 11.35
C ARG A 154 -2.76 -2.03 11.01
N LEU A 155 -1.49 -2.46 10.91
CA LEU A 155 -1.16 -3.86 10.67
C LEU A 155 -1.66 -4.77 11.81
N ALA A 156 -1.55 -4.34 13.08
CA ALA A 156 -2.11 -5.07 14.21
C ALA A 156 -3.63 -5.24 14.11
N SER A 157 -4.34 -4.23 13.58
CA SER A 157 -5.78 -4.34 13.35
C SER A 157 -6.15 -5.41 12.32
N HIS A 158 -5.27 -5.72 11.36
CA HIS A 158 -5.52 -6.74 10.35
C HIS A 158 -5.53 -8.16 10.95
N THR A 159 -4.78 -8.40 12.03
CA THR A 159 -4.83 -9.62 12.84
C THR A 159 -5.83 -9.52 13.99
N GLN A 160 -6.55 -8.39 14.10
CA GLN A 160 -7.44 -8.05 15.22
C GLN A 160 -6.70 -8.00 16.57
N ASP A 161 -5.44 -7.64 16.54
CA ASP A 161 -4.58 -7.46 17.69
C ASP A 161 -4.36 -5.99 18.03
N VAL A 162 -3.48 -5.74 18.99
CA VAL A 162 -3.15 -4.43 19.54
C VAL A 162 -1.64 -4.27 19.66
N LEU A 163 -1.17 -3.03 19.84
CA LEU A 163 0.19 -2.75 20.27
C LEU A 163 0.23 -2.53 21.77
N ILE A 164 1.23 -3.12 22.44
CA ILE A 164 1.50 -2.95 23.86
C ILE A 164 2.83 -2.20 24.01
N PRO A 165 2.82 -0.91 24.38
CA PRO A 165 4.04 -0.14 24.54
C PRO A 165 4.85 -0.63 25.75
N ILE A 166 6.14 -0.85 25.57
CA ILE A 166 7.07 -1.19 26.65
C ILE A 166 7.86 0.08 27.03
N THR A 167 8.01 0.32 28.33
CA THR A 167 8.74 1.48 28.84
C THR A 167 10.24 1.16 28.98
N ALA A 168 10.91 0.91 27.86
CA ALA A 168 12.32 0.55 27.74
C ALA A 168 13.20 1.75 27.34
N ASP A 169 14.53 1.57 27.31
CA ASP A 169 15.51 2.60 26.89
C ASP A 169 15.40 2.97 25.40
N LYS A 170 14.76 2.11 24.59
CA LYS A 170 14.53 2.27 23.16
C LYS A 170 13.06 2.10 22.84
N PRO A 171 12.60 2.47 21.64
CA PRO A 171 11.27 2.13 21.17
C PRO A 171 11.08 0.62 21.19
N GLU A 172 10.21 0.15 22.06
CA GLU A 172 9.92 -1.28 22.20
C GLU A 172 8.43 -1.49 22.44
N PHE A 173 7.86 -2.52 21.79
CA PHE A 173 6.46 -2.88 21.97
C PHE A 173 6.23 -4.34 21.65
N HIS A 174 5.11 -4.88 22.19
CA HIS A 174 4.60 -6.17 21.73
C HIS A 174 3.52 -5.92 20.66
N PHE A 175 3.56 -6.73 19.61
CA PHE A 175 2.54 -6.81 18.59
C PHE A 175 1.66 -8.03 18.89
N GLY A 176 0.45 -7.78 19.39
CA GLY A 176 -0.44 -8.80 19.95
C GLY A 176 -0.17 -9.10 21.42
N VAL A 177 -1.14 -9.72 22.07
CA VAL A 177 -1.13 -10.05 23.50
C VAL A 177 -0.57 -11.44 23.71
N ALA A 178 0.48 -11.56 24.54
CA ALA A 178 0.99 -12.84 25.01
C ALA A 178 0.04 -13.46 26.05
N ASP A 179 0.08 -14.80 26.17
CA ASP A 179 -0.60 -15.52 27.25
C ASP A 179 0.38 -15.73 28.42
N GLU A 180 0.95 -14.61 28.93
CA GLU A 180 1.94 -14.60 29.99
C GLU A 180 1.42 -13.82 31.20
N GLY A 181 1.92 -14.17 32.38
CA GLY A 181 1.56 -13.56 33.67
C GLY A 181 0.91 -14.58 34.58
N SER A 182 1.08 -14.41 35.89
CA SER A 182 0.60 -15.37 36.88
C SER A 182 0.24 -14.74 38.22
N ALA A 183 0.05 -13.43 38.27
CA ALA A 183 -0.37 -12.78 39.52
C ALA A 183 -1.83 -13.12 39.82
N GLU A 184 -2.16 -13.28 41.10
CA GLU A 184 -3.50 -13.62 41.58
C GLU A 184 -3.93 -12.59 42.62
N LEU A 185 -5.17 -12.12 42.49
CA LEU A 185 -5.82 -11.22 43.44
C LEU A 185 -7.16 -11.78 43.90
N GLU A 186 -7.35 -11.80 45.22
CA GLU A 186 -8.66 -12.07 45.83
C GLU A 186 -9.36 -10.76 46.22
N THR A 187 -10.64 -10.61 45.86
CA THR A 187 -11.39 -9.36 46.03
C THR A 187 -11.90 -9.09 47.42
N ASN A 188 -11.59 -9.93 48.41
CA ASN A 188 -12.16 -9.85 49.76
C ASN A 188 -11.94 -8.47 50.47
N ASN A 189 -10.93 -7.70 50.02
CA ASN A 189 -10.59 -6.37 50.59
C ASN A 189 -10.36 -5.29 49.52
N LEU A 190 -10.67 -5.57 48.25
CA LEU A 190 -10.37 -4.65 47.14
C LEU A 190 -11.61 -3.91 46.62
N SER A 191 -11.40 -2.72 46.12
CA SER A 191 -12.42 -1.99 45.38
C SER A 191 -12.45 -2.55 43.95
N VAL A 192 -13.56 -3.18 43.55
CA VAL A 192 -13.76 -3.71 42.21
C VAL A 192 -14.98 -3.08 41.60
N ALA A 193 -14.80 -2.42 40.45
CA ALA A 193 -15.89 -1.96 39.60
C ALA A 193 -16.04 -2.89 38.40
N LYS A 194 -17.28 -3.24 38.06
CA LYS A 194 -17.62 -4.00 36.84
C LYS A 194 -18.37 -3.08 35.87
N VAL A 195 -17.87 -2.97 34.67
CA VAL A 195 -18.44 -2.15 33.60
C VAL A 195 -18.73 -3.02 32.39
N PHE A 196 -19.77 -2.71 31.63
CA PHE A 196 -20.10 -3.37 30.36
C PHE A 196 -19.83 -2.43 29.21
N ASP A 197 -18.92 -2.80 28.30
CA ASP A 197 -18.66 -2.03 27.08
C ASP A 197 -19.65 -2.41 25.98
N LEU A 198 -20.84 -1.82 26.05
CA LEU A 198 -21.93 -2.08 25.12
C LEU A 198 -21.63 -1.59 23.68
N ILE A 199 -20.72 -0.62 23.53
CA ILE A 199 -20.31 -0.13 22.22
C ILE A 199 -19.51 -1.21 21.49
N ARG A 200 -18.56 -1.87 22.17
CA ARG A 200 -17.82 -3.00 21.60
C ARG A 200 -18.70 -4.17 21.20
N LEU A 201 -19.70 -4.47 22.01
CA LEU A 201 -20.70 -5.50 21.69
C LEU A 201 -21.44 -5.15 20.40
N PHE A 202 -21.95 -3.93 20.30
CA PHE A 202 -22.64 -3.43 19.12
C PHE A 202 -21.74 -3.45 17.87
N ASP A 203 -20.51 -2.95 17.98
CA ASP A 203 -19.54 -2.93 16.87
C ASP A 203 -19.20 -4.34 16.39
N SER A 204 -19.11 -5.34 17.30
CA SER A 204 -18.87 -6.72 16.92
C SER A 204 -20.02 -7.31 16.12
N VAL A 205 -21.26 -7.03 16.49
CA VAL A 205 -22.46 -7.49 15.76
C VAL A 205 -22.53 -6.83 14.38
N VAL A 206 -22.35 -5.51 14.31
CA VAL A 206 -22.33 -4.77 13.04
C VAL A 206 -21.23 -5.24 12.11
N SER A 207 -20.05 -5.55 12.63
CA SER A 207 -18.94 -6.08 11.83
C SER A 207 -19.23 -7.45 11.23
N VAL A 208 -19.93 -8.32 11.97
CA VAL A 208 -20.39 -9.62 11.44
C VAL A 208 -21.45 -9.43 10.35
N GLU A 209 -22.45 -8.59 10.58
CA GLU A 209 -23.54 -8.38 9.63
C GLU A 209 -23.11 -7.68 8.33
N THR A 210 -22.09 -6.81 8.43
CA THR A 210 -21.63 -6.00 7.28
C THR A 210 -20.42 -6.57 6.58
N GLU A 211 -19.86 -7.72 7.04
CA GLU A 211 -18.63 -8.34 6.52
C GLU A 211 -17.44 -7.35 6.46
N LYS A 212 -17.45 -6.32 7.31
CA LYS A 212 -16.38 -5.31 7.34
C LYS A 212 -15.02 -5.88 7.74
N ASN A 213 -15.00 -7.03 8.40
CA ASN A 213 -13.79 -7.75 8.78
C ASN A 213 -13.80 -9.15 8.20
N ALA A 214 -12.66 -9.61 7.69
CA ALA A 214 -12.52 -10.95 7.11
C ALA A 214 -12.83 -12.09 8.10
N ASN A 215 -12.62 -11.85 9.41
CA ASN A 215 -12.92 -12.80 10.51
C ASN A 215 -13.38 -12.04 11.76
N PRO A 216 -14.60 -11.48 11.77
CA PRO A 216 -15.07 -10.74 12.95
C PRO A 216 -15.22 -11.68 14.15
N LYS A 217 -14.54 -11.36 15.26
CA LYS A 217 -14.73 -12.07 16.52
C LYS A 217 -16.09 -11.68 17.12
N GLN A 218 -17.12 -12.49 16.88
CA GLN A 218 -18.43 -12.25 17.48
C GLN A 218 -18.35 -12.30 19.01
N MET A 219 -18.79 -11.23 19.66
CA MET A 219 -18.84 -11.11 21.13
C MET A 219 -20.23 -11.41 21.65
N VAL A 220 -20.29 -11.92 22.89
CA VAL A 220 -21.51 -12.11 23.65
C VAL A 220 -21.44 -11.28 24.93
N ASP A 221 -22.58 -11.10 25.64
CA ASP A 221 -22.68 -10.20 26.80
C ASP A 221 -21.59 -10.42 27.87
N GLY A 222 -21.17 -11.67 28.13
CA GLY A 222 -20.11 -11.97 29.07
C GLY A 222 -18.70 -11.59 28.60
N ASP A 223 -18.48 -11.44 27.29
CA ASP A 223 -17.18 -11.08 26.74
C ASP A 223 -16.83 -9.61 26.95
N VAL A 224 -17.84 -8.74 27.09
CA VAL A 224 -17.68 -7.27 27.20
C VAL A 224 -17.61 -6.78 28.64
N GLU A 225 -17.43 -7.69 29.59
CA GLU A 225 -17.21 -7.35 30.99
C GLU A 225 -15.79 -6.80 31.19
N VAL A 226 -15.70 -5.61 31.76
CA VAL A 226 -14.45 -4.94 32.11
C VAL A 226 -14.43 -4.72 33.63
N TYR A 227 -13.35 -5.09 34.27
CA TYR A 227 -13.16 -4.94 35.71
C TYR A 227 -12.09 -3.89 35.98
N THR A 228 -12.35 -2.97 36.90
CA THR A 228 -11.33 -2.05 37.42
C THR A 228 -11.03 -2.44 38.86
N VAL A 229 -9.75 -2.67 39.16
CA VAL A 229 -9.26 -3.10 40.47
C VAL A 229 -8.13 -2.18 40.91
N GLU A 230 -8.21 -1.65 42.14
CA GLU A 230 -7.14 -0.89 42.76
C GLU A 230 -6.45 -1.76 43.85
N THR A 231 -5.12 -1.82 43.82
CA THR A 231 -4.29 -2.62 44.75
C THR A 231 -2.93 -1.98 44.99
N ASP A 232 -2.34 -2.28 46.13
CA ASP A 232 -0.95 -1.98 46.51
C ASP A 232 -0.11 -3.25 46.72
N GLU A 233 -0.66 -4.41 46.42
CA GLU A 233 -0.07 -5.73 46.74
C GLU A 233 0.64 -6.36 45.54
N VAL A 234 0.25 -6.03 44.31
CA VAL A 234 0.70 -6.73 43.09
C VAL A 234 1.13 -5.72 42.04
N VAL A 235 2.32 -5.95 41.50
CA VAL A 235 2.83 -5.21 40.33
C VAL A 235 2.75 -6.09 39.10
N CYS A 236 1.97 -5.64 38.13
CA CYS A 236 1.84 -6.27 36.81
C CYS A 236 1.96 -5.21 35.72
N ASP A 237 2.31 -5.63 34.51
CA ASP A 237 2.40 -4.73 33.37
C ASP A 237 1.25 -4.92 32.37
N LEU A 238 1.14 -4.01 31.44
CA LEU A 238 0.14 -4.00 30.39
C LEU A 238 0.22 -5.26 29.54
N GLY A 239 -0.92 -5.90 29.27
CA GLY A 239 -1.02 -7.12 28.47
C GLY A 239 -0.84 -8.43 29.26
N GLU A 240 -0.29 -8.38 30.49
CA GLU A 240 -0.15 -9.55 31.34
C GLU A 240 -1.50 -10.09 31.85
N ILE A 241 -1.50 -11.36 32.29
CA ILE A 241 -2.67 -11.99 32.90
C ILE A 241 -2.66 -11.76 34.41
N LEU A 242 -3.75 -11.19 34.90
CA LEU A 242 -4.05 -11.10 36.32
C LEU A 242 -5.29 -11.96 36.62
N THR A 243 -5.11 -12.96 37.51
CA THR A 243 -6.20 -13.83 37.92
C THR A 243 -7.01 -13.15 39.01
N LEU A 244 -8.25 -12.79 38.73
CA LEU A 244 -9.18 -12.18 39.67
C LEU A 244 -10.20 -13.21 40.15
N ASN A 245 -10.17 -13.57 41.43
CA ASN A 245 -11.05 -14.61 42.02
C ASN A 245 -11.05 -15.92 41.22
N GLY A 246 -9.88 -16.38 40.74
CA GLY A 246 -9.74 -17.58 39.95
C GLY A 246 -10.09 -17.43 38.46
N ALA A 247 -10.47 -16.23 37.97
CA ALA A 247 -10.71 -15.95 36.56
C ALA A 247 -9.48 -15.26 35.96
N PRO A 248 -8.80 -15.85 34.95
CA PRO A 248 -7.68 -15.20 34.28
C PRO A 248 -8.20 -14.10 33.34
N LEU A 249 -7.73 -12.88 33.53
CA LEU A 249 -8.09 -11.70 32.76
C LEU A 249 -6.82 -10.97 32.31
N HIS A 250 -6.85 -10.36 31.15
CA HIS A 250 -5.74 -9.57 30.64
C HIS A 250 -5.85 -8.11 31.09
N ILE A 251 -4.70 -7.50 31.38
CA ILE A 251 -4.59 -6.10 31.74
C ILE A 251 -4.62 -5.23 30.49
N CYS A 252 -5.70 -4.46 30.32
CA CYS A 252 -5.90 -3.55 29.19
C CYS A 252 -5.40 -2.13 29.48
N LYS A 253 -5.29 -1.77 30.77
CA LYS A 253 -4.80 -0.49 31.21
C LYS A 253 -4.17 -0.60 32.58
N VAL A 254 -3.08 0.12 32.79
CA VAL A 254 -2.41 0.28 34.08
C VAL A 254 -2.32 1.75 34.42
N VAL A 255 -2.76 2.13 35.60
CA VAL A 255 -2.51 3.47 36.17
C VAL A 255 -1.77 3.29 37.49
N LEU A 256 -0.51 3.67 37.53
CA LEU A 256 0.26 3.76 38.76
C LEU A 256 0.05 5.15 39.35
N HIS A 257 -0.33 5.20 40.63
CA HIS A 257 -0.43 6.42 41.42
C HIS A 257 0.49 6.39 42.62
N PHE A 258 1.25 7.46 42.80
CA PHE A 258 1.95 7.72 44.04
C PHE A 258 1.49 9.09 44.58
N VAL A 259 0.79 9.08 45.70
CA VAL A 259 0.27 10.26 46.38
C VAL A 259 0.31 10.04 47.89
N ASN A 260 0.68 11.05 48.66
CA ASN A 260 0.72 10.98 50.15
C ASN A 260 1.57 9.81 50.67
N SER A 261 2.68 9.50 50.01
CA SER A 261 3.57 8.38 50.32
C SER A 261 2.95 6.98 50.20
N ALA A 262 1.83 6.86 49.51
CA ALA A 262 1.21 5.59 49.13
C ALA A 262 1.38 5.35 47.61
N LEU A 263 1.81 4.15 47.24
CA LEU A 263 1.89 3.69 45.87
C LEU A 263 0.75 2.69 45.61
N THR A 264 -0.10 2.98 44.65
CA THR A 264 -1.21 2.10 44.26
C THR A 264 -1.21 1.90 42.76
N PHE A 265 -1.78 0.76 42.36
CA PHE A 265 -1.99 0.39 40.95
C PHE A 265 -3.48 0.21 40.70
N GLU A 266 -3.98 0.88 39.68
CA GLU A 266 -5.33 0.67 39.16
C GLU A 266 -5.21 -0.14 37.86
N TYR A 267 -5.76 -1.34 37.83
CA TYR A 267 -5.79 -2.22 36.67
C TYR A 267 -7.18 -2.23 36.05
N THR A 268 -7.24 -2.05 34.73
CA THR A 268 -8.43 -2.37 33.96
C THR A 268 -8.23 -3.73 33.30
N LEU A 269 -9.11 -4.68 33.60
CA LEU A 269 -9.02 -6.08 33.23
C LEU A 269 -10.16 -6.48 32.31
N CYS A 270 -9.87 -7.28 31.31
CA CYS A 270 -10.86 -7.82 30.39
C CYS A 270 -10.46 -9.19 29.85
N GLN A 271 -11.37 -9.89 29.20
CA GLN A 271 -11.01 -11.13 28.51
C GLN A 271 -10.19 -10.85 27.26
N LYS A 272 -9.26 -11.76 26.88
CA LYS A 272 -8.42 -11.64 25.68
C LYS A 272 -9.23 -11.30 24.42
N LYS A 273 -10.42 -11.87 24.26
CA LYS A 273 -11.30 -11.65 23.13
C LYS A 273 -11.75 -10.18 22.99
N VAL A 274 -11.84 -9.47 24.10
CA VAL A 274 -12.20 -8.02 24.13
C VAL A 274 -11.02 -7.15 23.69
N ILE A 275 -9.78 -7.65 23.84
CA ILE A 275 -8.57 -7.00 23.38
C ILE A 275 -8.44 -7.24 21.86
N SER A 276 -9.38 -6.73 21.11
CA SER A 276 -9.31 -6.80 19.65
C SER A 276 -9.56 -5.42 19.06
N THR A 277 -8.75 -5.07 18.09
CA THR A 277 -8.96 -3.86 17.29
C THR A 277 -9.66 -4.26 16.00
N PRO A 278 -10.84 -3.71 15.69
CA PRO A 278 -11.47 -3.91 14.38
C PRO A 278 -10.51 -3.51 13.28
N LYS A 279 -10.46 -4.28 12.18
CA LYS A 279 -9.63 -3.95 11.04
C LYS A 279 -9.97 -2.56 10.52
N PHE A 280 -8.97 -1.71 10.40
CA PHE A 280 -9.09 -0.40 9.78
C PHE A 280 -8.07 -0.22 8.67
N TYR A 281 -8.34 0.71 7.77
CA TYR A 281 -7.58 0.97 6.57
C TYR A 281 -7.02 2.39 6.58
N ASN A 282 -5.99 2.62 5.78
CA ASN A 282 -5.47 3.96 5.56
C ASN A 282 -6.37 4.74 4.59
N ARG A 283 -7.18 5.65 5.12
CA ARG A 283 -8.08 6.48 4.30
C ARG A 283 -7.35 7.48 3.39
N ALA A 284 -6.08 7.78 3.68
CA ALA A 284 -5.31 8.72 2.86
C ALA A 284 -5.01 8.17 1.46
N ILE A 285 -5.08 6.85 1.25
CA ILE A 285 -4.88 6.24 -0.06
C ILE A 285 -6.12 6.28 -0.96
N THR A 286 -7.30 6.61 -0.44
CA THR A 286 -8.53 6.67 -1.26
C THR A 286 -8.41 7.72 -2.36
N GLY A 287 -8.43 7.28 -3.62
CA GLY A 287 -8.23 8.15 -4.79
C GLY A 287 -6.76 8.51 -5.05
N LEU A 288 -5.82 7.92 -4.34
CA LEU A 288 -4.40 8.10 -4.60
C LEU A 288 -4.03 7.51 -5.95
N ILE A 289 -3.14 8.22 -6.64
CA ILE A 289 -2.53 7.78 -7.90
C ILE A 289 -1.02 7.92 -7.72
N LEU A 290 -0.30 6.82 -7.91
CA LEU A 290 1.15 6.76 -7.87
C LEU A 290 1.68 6.41 -9.25
N ASP A 291 2.79 7.02 -9.64
CA ASP A 291 3.52 6.60 -10.84
C ASP A 291 4.35 5.35 -10.50
N GLY A 292 4.35 4.40 -11.43
CA GLY A 292 5.10 3.17 -11.28
C GLY A 292 5.76 2.77 -12.60
N LYS A 293 7.02 2.36 -12.52
CA LYS A 293 7.76 1.82 -13.66
C LYS A 293 7.42 0.35 -13.86
N VAL A 294 7.04 -0.03 -15.07
CA VAL A 294 6.74 -1.42 -15.44
C VAL A 294 8.02 -2.25 -15.42
N LEU A 295 8.03 -3.29 -14.60
CA LEU A 295 9.14 -4.24 -14.46
C LEU A 295 8.93 -5.51 -15.29
N GLU A 296 7.70 -6.02 -15.26
CA GLU A 296 7.32 -7.27 -15.93
C GLU A 296 5.84 -7.22 -16.33
N ILE A 297 5.51 -7.92 -17.42
CA ILE A 297 4.14 -8.01 -17.94
C ILE A 297 3.78 -9.48 -18.08
N GLU A 298 2.68 -9.87 -17.46
CA GLU A 298 2.12 -11.22 -17.62
C GLU A 298 0.62 -11.13 -17.91
N ASN A 299 0.20 -11.59 -19.09
CA ASN A 299 -1.18 -11.52 -19.58
C ASN A 299 -1.75 -10.08 -19.52
N ASP A 300 -2.73 -9.83 -18.64
CA ASP A 300 -3.38 -8.52 -18.41
C ASP A 300 -2.93 -7.86 -17.10
N THR A 301 -1.77 -8.26 -16.58
CA THR A 301 -1.20 -7.76 -15.33
C THR A 301 0.21 -7.22 -15.52
N VAL A 302 0.62 -6.35 -14.61
CA VAL A 302 1.95 -5.72 -14.60
C VAL A 302 2.54 -5.71 -13.20
N LYS A 303 3.86 -5.96 -13.08
CA LYS A 303 4.63 -5.64 -11.88
C LYS A 303 5.16 -4.22 -11.97
N LEU A 304 5.13 -3.49 -10.88
CA LEU A 304 5.51 -2.08 -10.84
C LEU A 304 6.56 -1.80 -9.75
N LYS A 305 7.55 -1.01 -10.11
CA LYS A 305 8.39 -0.29 -9.14
C LYS A 305 7.78 1.09 -8.93
N LEU A 306 7.35 1.39 -7.70
CA LEU A 306 6.72 2.66 -7.36
C LEU A 306 7.78 3.73 -7.06
N ASP A 307 7.53 4.98 -7.46
CA ASP A 307 8.47 6.10 -7.24
C ASP A 307 8.57 6.54 -5.77
N ASP A 308 7.59 6.19 -4.94
CA ASP A 308 7.56 6.55 -3.51
C ASP A 308 8.50 5.72 -2.64
N ASP A 309 9.11 4.66 -3.16
CA ASP A 309 10.10 3.83 -2.46
C ASP A 309 11.48 4.51 -2.31
N THR A 310 11.57 5.81 -2.62
CA THR A 310 12.82 6.58 -2.57
C THR A 310 13.28 6.95 -1.17
N GLU A 311 12.45 6.82 -0.14
CA GLU A 311 12.87 7.04 1.24
C GLU A 311 13.53 5.81 1.85
N ARG A 312 14.80 5.59 1.47
CA ARG A 312 15.76 4.69 2.11
C ARG A 312 15.53 3.17 1.95
N GLY A 313 15.90 2.68 0.80
CA GLY A 313 16.53 1.34 0.71
C GLY A 313 15.63 0.15 1.00
N VAL A 314 14.34 0.24 0.72
CA VAL A 314 13.52 -0.92 0.46
C VAL A 314 13.79 -1.29 -1.00
N GLU A 315 14.95 -1.91 -1.28
CA GLU A 315 15.09 -2.68 -2.51
C GLU A 315 14.13 -3.85 -2.37
N GLU A 316 12.96 -3.71 -2.97
CA GLU A 316 12.07 -4.83 -3.15
C GLU A 316 12.75 -5.80 -4.12
N ASP A 317 12.71 -7.09 -3.79
CA ASP A 317 13.08 -8.11 -4.75
C ASP A 317 12.01 -8.08 -5.85
N THR A 318 12.38 -7.52 -7.00
CA THR A 318 11.47 -7.31 -8.13
C THR A 318 10.88 -8.62 -8.66
N ASP A 319 11.53 -9.76 -8.37
CA ASP A 319 11.05 -11.07 -8.80
C ASP A 319 9.79 -11.52 -8.03
N GLU A 320 9.62 -11.05 -6.78
CA GLU A 320 8.50 -11.40 -5.91
C GLU A 320 7.40 -10.33 -5.83
N ALA A 321 7.57 -9.20 -6.52
CA ALA A 321 6.60 -8.11 -6.53
C ALA A 321 5.21 -8.54 -7.02
N HIS A 322 4.17 -7.88 -6.49
CA HIS A 322 2.78 -8.15 -6.82
C HIS A 322 2.43 -7.78 -8.27
N PHE A 323 1.64 -8.62 -8.93
CA PHE A 323 1.06 -8.33 -10.23
C PHE A 323 -0.27 -7.56 -10.09
N PHE A 324 -0.30 -6.33 -10.57
CA PHE A 324 -1.51 -5.50 -10.64
C PHE A 324 -2.25 -5.73 -11.95
N LYS A 325 -3.58 -5.77 -11.90
CA LYS A 325 -4.41 -5.72 -13.12
C LYS A 325 -4.16 -4.42 -13.87
N TYR A 326 -4.05 -4.50 -15.20
CA TYR A 326 -3.90 -3.32 -16.05
C TYR A 326 -5.22 -2.97 -16.74
N ALA A 327 -5.75 -1.78 -16.46
CA ALA A 327 -6.97 -1.27 -17.08
C ALA A 327 -6.65 -0.52 -18.38
N THR A 328 -7.08 -1.07 -19.50
CA THR A 328 -7.02 -0.42 -20.81
C THR A 328 -8.19 0.56 -20.99
N GLY A 329 -8.14 1.41 -22.03
CA GLY A 329 -9.17 2.41 -22.29
C GLY A 329 -10.58 1.82 -22.49
N TYR A 330 -10.68 0.61 -23.04
CA TYR A 330 -11.92 -0.16 -23.16
C TYR A 330 -11.60 -1.65 -23.26
N SER A 331 -12.13 -2.43 -22.34
CA SER A 331 -12.05 -3.90 -22.37
C SER A 331 -13.34 -4.49 -21.81
N ALA A 332 -13.87 -5.54 -22.43
CA ALA A 332 -15.07 -6.22 -21.99
C ALA A 332 -14.83 -7.73 -21.83
N GLU A 333 -15.52 -8.34 -20.87
CA GLU A 333 -15.46 -9.77 -20.56
C GLU A 333 -15.71 -10.68 -21.78
N GLY A 334 -16.43 -10.20 -22.80
CA GLY A 334 -16.75 -10.91 -24.03
C GLY A 334 -15.64 -10.87 -25.10
N HIS A 335 -14.40 -10.60 -24.76
CA HIS A 335 -13.25 -10.47 -25.65
C HIS A 335 -13.37 -9.35 -26.70
N THR A 336 -14.17 -8.32 -26.42
CA THR A 336 -14.26 -7.10 -27.24
C THR A 336 -13.56 -5.95 -26.56
N GLY A 337 -12.91 -5.09 -27.34
CA GLY A 337 -12.23 -3.91 -26.81
C GLY A 337 -10.84 -3.71 -27.40
N TRP A 338 -10.07 -2.85 -26.75
CA TRP A 338 -8.68 -2.56 -27.10
C TRP A 338 -7.78 -3.22 -26.06
N TYR A 339 -7.07 -4.25 -26.46
CA TYR A 339 -6.03 -4.86 -25.65
C TYR A 339 -4.70 -4.21 -26.01
N VAL A 340 -4.25 -3.31 -25.16
CA VAL A 340 -3.00 -2.58 -25.32
C VAL A 340 -2.31 -2.57 -23.96
N MET A 341 -1.30 -3.41 -23.82
CA MET A 341 -0.45 -3.47 -22.64
C MET A 341 0.70 -2.45 -22.78
N PRO A 342 1.20 -1.90 -21.67
CA PRO A 342 2.43 -1.11 -21.69
C PRO A 342 3.61 -2.00 -22.10
N GLU A 343 4.76 -1.40 -22.35
CA GLU A 343 6.03 -2.10 -22.50
C GLU A 343 6.83 -2.05 -21.19
N GLU A 344 7.80 -2.96 -21.03
CA GLU A 344 8.75 -2.88 -19.92
C GLU A 344 9.45 -1.52 -19.94
N ASP A 345 9.75 -0.98 -18.79
CA ASP A 345 10.29 0.37 -18.57
C ASP A 345 9.32 1.55 -18.78
N ASP A 346 8.08 1.32 -19.22
CA ASP A 346 7.07 2.36 -19.28
C ASP A 346 6.67 2.84 -17.87
N ILE A 347 6.33 4.12 -17.76
CA ILE A 347 5.72 4.69 -16.54
C ILE A 347 4.21 4.62 -16.68
N VAL A 348 3.57 3.94 -15.75
CA VAL A 348 2.11 3.81 -15.67
C VAL A 348 1.60 4.30 -14.31
N GLN A 349 0.31 4.53 -14.21
CA GLN A 349 -0.35 4.98 -12.99
C GLN A 349 -0.94 3.81 -12.23
N LEU A 350 -0.58 3.65 -10.95
CA LEU A 350 -1.25 2.77 -10.00
C LEU A 350 -2.31 3.58 -9.25
N VAL A 351 -3.55 3.14 -9.37
CA VAL A 351 -4.74 3.82 -8.82
C VAL A 351 -5.28 3.03 -7.63
N PHE A 352 -5.53 3.72 -6.52
CA PHE A 352 -6.18 3.18 -5.33
C PHE A 352 -7.62 3.73 -5.27
N PRO A 353 -8.64 2.97 -5.72
CA PRO A 353 -10.02 3.47 -5.82
C PRO A 353 -10.70 3.67 -4.47
N ASN A 354 -10.23 3.00 -3.45
CA ASN A 354 -10.74 3.08 -2.07
C ASN A 354 -9.61 2.85 -1.06
N GLU A 355 -9.95 2.71 0.22
CA GLU A 355 -9.01 2.53 1.33
C GLU A 355 -8.41 1.11 1.47
N ASP A 356 -8.87 0.12 0.68
CA ASP A 356 -8.37 -1.26 0.70
C ASP A 356 -7.44 -1.48 -0.49
N GLU A 357 -6.16 -1.66 -0.20
CA GLU A 357 -5.07 -1.79 -1.19
C GLU A 357 -5.30 -2.92 -2.20
N LYS A 358 -6.04 -3.97 -1.85
CA LYS A 358 -6.32 -5.11 -2.76
C LYS A 358 -7.08 -4.73 -4.04
N TYR A 359 -7.73 -3.56 -4.04
CA TYR A 359 -8.46 -3.05 -5.23
C TYR A 359 -7.61 -2.16 -6.12
N ALA A 360 -6.33 -1.98 -5.81
CA ALA A 360 -5.41 -1.21 -6.64
C ALA A 360 -5.28 -1.83 -8.03
N TYR A 361 -5.21 -0.99 -9.05
CA TYR A 361 -5.00 -1.40 -10.44
C TYR A 361 -4.16 -0.39 -11.20
N ALA A 362 -3.38 -0.87 -12.15
CA ALA A 362 -2.59 -0.03 -13.03
C ALA A 362 -3.41 0.42 -14.24
N THR A 363 -3.11 1.61 -14.75
CA THR A 363 -3.76 2.18 -15.94
C THR A 363 -2.88 3.25 -16.57
N SER A 364 -3.20 3.70 -17.76
CA SER A 364 -2.65 4.87 -18.45
C SER A 364 -1.15 5.07 -18.28
N SER A 365 -0.43 5.33 -19.31
CA SER A 365 0.96 5.78 -19.22
C SER A 365 1.05 7.29 -19.43
N VAL A 366 1.89 7.96 -18.64
CA VAL A 366 2.25 9.36 -18.81
C VAL A 366 3.65 9.43 -19.39
N ARG A 367 3.77 10.01 -20.56
CA ARG A 367 5.09 10.16 -21.19
C ARG A 367 5.91 11.20 -20.46
N GLN A 368 7.09 10.80 -20.00
CA GLN A 368 8.00 11.67 -19.24
C GLN A 368 8.93 12.48 -20.16
N GLU A 369 9.21 11.98 -21.35
CA GLU A 369 10.15 12.62 -22.28
C GLU A 369 9.44 13.11 -23.55
N ASP A 370 9.83 14.30 -24.01
CA ASP A 370 9.43 14.83 -25.31
C ASP A 370 10.17 14.08 -26.41
N ILE A 371 9.43 13.53 -27.37
CA ILE A 371 10.00 12.93 -28.57
C ILE A 371 9.53 13.70 -29.81
N ASP A 372 10.37 13.77 -30.83
CA ASP A 372 10.05 14.52 -32.09
C ASP A 372 8.71 14.09 -32.70
N LYS A 373 8.32 12.82 -32.58
CA LYS A 373 7.05 12.28 -33.12
C LYS A 373 5.80 12.80 -32.39
N THR A 374 5.92 13.31 -31.17
CA THR A 374 4.79 13.88 -30.42
C THR A 374 4.75 15.42 -30.47
N SER A 375 5.67 16.04 -31.20
CA SER A 375 5.75 17.49 -31.31
C SER A 375 4.54 18.11 -32.02
N ASP A 376 3.86 17.35 -32.89
CA ASP A 376 2.65 17.79 -33.58
C ASP A 376 1.41 17.08 -33.05
N PRO A 377 0.59 17.74 -32.22
CA PRO A 377 -0.62 17.14 -31.64
C PRO A 377 -1.76 16.89 -32.66
N SER A 378 -1.64 17.40 -33.90
CA SER A 378 -2.58 17.12 -34.97
C SER A 378 -2.43 15.68 -35.49
N ILE A 379 -1.24 15.11 -35.42
CA ILE A 379 -0.96 13.75 -35.85
C ILE A 379 -1.39 12.76 -34.74
N LYS A 380 -2.19 11.77 -35.11
CA LYS A 380 -2.57 10.67 -34.23
C LYS A 380 -1.91 9.40 -34.72
N PHE A 381 -1.39 8.59 -33.80
CA PHE A 381 -0.80 7.31 -34.16
C PHE A 381 -0.99 6.23 -33.08
N TRP A 382 -1.07 5.01 -33.52
CA TRP A 382 -0.92 3.81 -32.72
C TRP A 382 0.32 3.07 -33.20
N ARG A 383 1.27 2.83 -32.30
CA ARG A 383 2.58 2.29 -32.63
C ARG A 383 3.04 1.32 -31.58
N SER A 384 3.68 0.23 -32.02
CA SER A 384 4.44 -0.69 -31.18
C SER A 384 5.78 -0.99 -31.83
N THR A 385 6.82 -1.09 -31.03
CA THR A 385 8.17 -1.44 -31.45
C THR A 385 8.43 -2.90 -31.10
N PHE A 386 8.76 -3.72 -32.10
CA PHE A 386 9.06 -5.14 -31.93
C PHE A 386 10.52 -5.42 -32.27
N GLY A 387 11.33 -5.82 -31.27
CA GLY A 387 12.73 -6.15 -31.48
C GLY A 387 13.63 -4.93 -31.73
N ASP A 388 14.67 -5.11 -32.54
CA ASP A 388 15.66 -4.05 -32.82
C ASP A 388 15.06 -2.84 -33.54
N LYS A 389 15.63 -1.64 -33.27
CA LYS A 389 15.21 -0.37 -33.86
C LYS A 389 14.98 -0.47 -35.37
N GLY A 390 13.76 -0.13 -35.80
CA GLY A 390 13.35 -0.10 -37.21
C GLY A 390 12.32 -1.16 -37.61
N SER A 391 11.79 -1.97 -36.70
CA SER A 391 10.67 -2.89 -36.96
C SER A 391 9.34 -2.41 -36.36
N ASP A 392 9.14 -1.09 -36.34
CA ASP A 392 7.91 -0.47 -35.83
C ASP A 392 6.70 -0.86 -36.68
N LYS A 393 5.60 -1.14 -35.98
CA LYS A 393 4.27 -1.30 -36.58
C LYS A 393 3.46 -0.07 -36.21
N GLU A 394 2.91 0.63 -37.21
CA GLU A 394 2.26 1.91 -36.97
C GLU A 394 0.97 2.06 -37.78
N ILE A 395 -0.08 2.61 -37.17
CA ILE A 395 -1.22 3.22 -37.84
C ILE A 395 -1.19 4.70 -37.53
N LYS A 396 -0.89 5.52 -38.52
CA LYS A 396 -0.76 6.97 -38.41
C LYS A 396 -1.91 7.66 -39.14
N MET A 397 -2.50 8.68 -38.52
CA MET A 397 -3.49 9.58 -39.13
C MET A 397 -2.93 11.00 -39.06
N GLY A 398 -2.57 11.52 -40.19
CA GLY A 398 -2.18 12.93 -40.40
C GLY A 398 -3.29 13.74 -41.02
N GLU A 399 -3.01 15.02 -41.31
CA GLU A 399 -4.00 15.95 -41.90
C GLU A 399 -4.54 15.46 -43.26
N LYS A 400 -3.67 14.89 -44.11
CA LYS A 400 -4.01 14.46 -45.46
C LYS A 400 -3.86 12.97 -45.72
N GLU A 401 -3.41 12.19 -44.74
CA GLU A 401 -3.09 10.78 -44.96
C GLU A 401 -3.48 9.86 -43.81
N ILE A 402 -3.79 8.62 -44.17
CA ILE A 402 -3.79 7.47 -43.25
C ILE A 402 -2.67 6.54 -43.76
N LEU A 403 -1.73 6.20 -42.89
CA LEU A 403 -0.61 5.32 -43.21
C LEU A 403 -0.62 4.11 -42.26
N ILE A 404 -0.66 2.91 -42.84
CA ILE A 404 -0.50 1.64 -42.12
C ILE A 404 0.84 1.05 -42.52
N THR A 405 1.78 1.03 -41.57
CA THR A 405 3.17 0.61 -41.81
C THR A 405 3.48 -0.68 -41.06
N SER A 406 4.07 -1.64 -41.75
CA SER A 406 4.68 -2.82 -41.14
C SER A 406 6.20 -2.72 -41.05
N LYS A 407 6.82 -1.96 -41.97
CA LYS A 407 8.23 -1.60 -41.97
C LYS A 407 8.39 -0.29 -42.74
N ASP A 408 8.99 0.70 -42.12
CA ASP A 408 9.12 2.04 -42.67
C ASP A 408 9.69 2.02 -44.09
N ASP A 409 9.07 2.78 -45.02
CA ASP A 409 9.43 2.93 -46.45
C ASP A 409 9.45 1.63 -47.27
N GLU A 410 9.34 0.46 -46.67
CA GLU A 410 9.39 -0.82 -47.37
C GLU A 410 8.04 -1.50 -47.56
N THR A 411 7.22 -1.57 -46.46
CA THR A 411 5.93 -2.28 -46.48
C THR A 411 4.86 -1.43 -45.83
N PHE A 412 3.95 -0.87 -46.64
CA PHE A 412 2.91 0.03 -46.15
C PHE A 412 1.66 0.04 -47.07
N ILE A 413 0.57 0.53 -46.50
CA ILE A 413 -0.62 0.97 -47.19
C ILE A 413 -0.82 2.45 -46.84
N GLN A 414 -0.78 3.33 -47.84
CA GLN A 414 -1.04 4.75 -47.69
C GLN A 414 -2.35 5.11 -48.40
N ILE A 415 -3.18 5.88 -47.73
CA ILE A 415 -4.39 6.49 -48.26
C ILE A 415 -4.16 7.99 -48.14
N HIS A 416 -3.95 8.69 -49.27
CA HIS A 416 -3.65 10.10 -49.30
C HIS A 416 -4.71 10.87 -50.11
N GLU A 417 -5.11 12.03 -49.65
CA GLU A 417 -6.21 12.81 -50.24
C GLU A 417 -5.91 13.21 -51.68
N GLU A 418 -4.68 13.57 -52.01
CA GLU A 418 -4.27 14.07 -53.32
C GLU A 418 -3.60 12.96 -54.16
N ASP A 419 -2.78 12.10 -53.55
CA ASP A 419 -1.98 11.11 -54.28
C ASP A 419 -2.68 9.74 -54.41
N GLY A 420 -3.83 9.56 -53.72
CA GLY A 420 -4.63 8.34 -53.78
C GLY A 420 -4.15 7.21 -52.86
N ILE A 421 -4.27 5.96 -53.30
CA ILE A 421 -3.95 4.77 -52.47
C ILE A 421 -2.71 4.10 -53.05
N HIS A 422 -1.69 3.93 -52.18
CA HIS A 422 -0.47 3.23 -52.49
C HIS A 422 -0.31 1.99 -51.60
N ILE A 423 -0.06 0.83 -52.23
CA ILE A 423 0.29 -0.40 -51.55
C ILE A 423 1.69 -0.82 -52.03
N LYS A 424 2.64 -0.85 -51.10
CA LYS A 424 4.04 -1.15 -51.39
C LYS A 424 4.56 -2.27 -50.48
N THR A 425 5.28 -3.24 -51.08
CA THR A 425 6.01 -4.31 -50.35
C THR A 425 7.05 -4.93 -51.27
N PRO A 426 8.24 -5.31 -50.77
CA PRO A 426 9.20 -6.13 -51.50
C PRO A 426 8.76 -7.61 -51.57
N HIS A 427 7.69 -8.00 -50.92
CA HIS A 427 7.17 -9.36 -50.85
C HIS A 427 5.91 -9.55 -51.73
N PRO A 428 5.42 -10.79 -51.95
CA PRO A 428 4.23 -11.05 -52.75
C PRO A 428 3.00 -10.35 -52.21
N ILE A 429 2.14 -9.83 -53.12
CA ILE A 429 0.79 -9.34 -52.81
C ILE A 429 -0.19 -10.37 -53.37
N SER A 430 -1.13 -10.85 -52.58
CA SER A 430 -2.22 -11.74 -52.97
C SER A 430 -3.56 -11.05 -52.70
N ILE A 431 -4.42 -11.02 -53.75
CA ILE A 431 -5.83 -10.58 -53.64
C ILE A 431 -6.71 -11.79 -53.92
N ILE A 432 -7.37 -12.30 -52.89
CA ILE A 432 -8.16 -13.53 -52.97
C ILE A 432 -9.57 -13.18 -52.52
N GLY A 433 -10.57 -13.60 -53.32
CA GLY A 433 -11.98 -13.45 -53.00
C GLY A 433 -12.76 -14.70 -53.35
N ASP A 434 -13.61 -15.20 -52.47
CA ASP A 434 -14.50 -16.35 -52.70
C ASP A 434 -15.69 -16.02 -53.60
N ALA A 435 -15.82 -14.73 -53.97
CA ALA A 435 -16.84 -14.21 -54.86
C ALA A 435 -16.17 -13.33 -55.94
N THR A 436 -16.97 -12.53 -56.62
CA THR A 436 -16.51 -11.65 -57.70
C THR A 436 -15.51 -10.59 -57.21
N ILE A 437 -14.40 -10.47 -57.91
CA ILE A 437 -13.47 -9.32 -57.76
C ILE A 437 -13.70 -8.41 -58.98
N THR A 438 -13.99 -7.14 -58.72
CA THR A 438 -14.25 -6.11 -59.77
C THR A 438 -13.22 -4.97 -59.61
N ILE A 439 -12.50 -4.65 -60.69
CA ILE A 439 -11.58 -3.52 -60.76
C ILE A 439 -12.02 -2.62 -61.89
N VAL A 440 -12.39 -1.36 -61.57
CA VAL A 440 -12.93 -0.39 -62.56
C VAL A 440 -12.15 0.90 -62.45
N SER A 441 -11.74 1.46 -63.57
CA SER A 441 -11.20 2.80 -63.70
C SER A 441 -12.08 3.62 -64.67
N LYS A 442 -12.26 4.93 -64.39
CA LYS A 442 -12.92 5.86 -65.34
C LYS A 442 -11.97 6.36 -66.42
N ASP A 443 -10.70 6.32 -66.12
CA ASP A 443 -9.62 6.69 -67.04
C ASP A 443 -8.78 5.42 -67.36
N ASP A 444 -7.50 5.62 -67.62
CA ASP A 444 -6.58 4.54 -68.00
C ASP A 444 -6.36 3.54 -66.86
N MET A 445 -6.22 2.26 -67.25
CA MET A 445 -5.77 1.20 -66.35
C MET A 445 -4.49 0.60 -66.94
N THR A 446 -3.42 0.54 -66.15
CA THR A 446 -2.16 -0.06 -66.55
C THR A 446 -1.85 -1.27 -65.69
N ILE A 447 -1.57 -2.43 -66.31
CA ILE A 447 -1.11 -3.63 -65.63
C ILE A 447 0.24 -4.01 -66.23
N GLN A 448 1.31 -3.97 -65.42
CA GLN A 448 2.67 -4.20 -65.90
C GLN A 448 3.36 -5.24 -65.03
N CYS A 449 4.08 -6.18 -65.61
CA CYS A 449 4.92 -7.10 -64.88
C CYS A 449 6.30 -7.22 -65.56
N GLY A 450 7.38 -7.42 -64.75
CA GLY A 450 8.76 -7.47 -65.24
C GLY A 450 9.14 -8.81 -65.88
N LYS A 451 8.38 -9.88 -65.67
CA LYS A 451 8.70 -11.25 -66.18
C LYS A 451 7.53 -11.88 -66.91
N LYS A 452 6.62 -12.54 -66.22
CA LYS A 452 5.55 -13.32 -66.84
C LYS A 452 4.20 -12.97 -66.22
N MET A 453 3.21 -12.64 -67.05
CA MET A 453 1.81 -12.48 -66.68
C MET A 453 1.06 -13.77 -67.06
N VAL A 454 0.26 -14.29 -66.13
CA VAL A 454 -0.63 -15.45 -66.40
C VAL A 454 -2.05 -14.99 -66.09
N VAL A 455 -2.95 -15.12 -67.03
CA VAL A 455 -4.38 -14.93 -66.85
C VAL A 455 -5.08 -16.22 -67.19
N SER A 456 -5.82 -16.80 -66.26
CA SER A 456 -6.55 -18.06 -66.50
C SER A 456 -7.92 -18.01 -65.84
N ALA A 457 -8.89 -18.64 -66.48
CA ALA A 457 -10.23 -18.87 -66.00
C ALA A 457 -10.68 -20.28 -66.37
N GLU A 458 -11.60 -20.88 -65.62
CA GLU A 458 -12.17 -22.20 -65.93
C GLU A 458 -13.06 -22.14 -67.17
N ASP A 459 -13.92 -21.11 -67.28
CA ASP A 459 -14.92 -21.03 -68.35
C ASP A 459 -14.43 -20.18 -69.53
N SER A 460 -14.19 -18.91 -69.34
CA SER A 460 -13.77 -17.99 -70.40
C SER A 460 -12.95 -16.79 -69.93
N ILE A 461 -12.13 -16.24 -70.82
CA ILE A 461 -11.48 -14.96 -70.70
C ILE A 461 -11.98 -14.07 -71.88
N GLU A 462 -12.60 -12.97 -71.58
CA GLU A 462 -13.06 -12.00 -72.53
C GLU A 462 -12.27 -10.70 -72.42
N ILE A 463 -11.72 -10.21 -73.53
CA ILE A 463 -11.09 -8.89 -73.66
C ILE A 463 -11.85 -8.15 -74.75
N SER A 464 -12.57 -7.08 -74.34
CA SER A 464 -13.39 -6.33 -75.30
C SER A 464 -13.08 -4.86 -75.28
N SER A 465 -13.19 -4.22 -76.45
CA SER A 465 -13.06 -2.77 -76.60
C SER A 465 -13.90 -2.26 -77.74
N GLY A 466 -14.84 -1.35 -77.51
CA GLY A 466 -15.79 -0.84 -78.53
C GLY A 466 -16.64 -1.96 -79.11
N GLY A 467 -16.61 -2.25 -80.34
CA GLY A 467 -17.32 -3.36 -81.00
C GLY A 467 -16.44 -4.58 -81.30
N SER A 468 -15.23 -4.65 -80.72
CA SER A 468 -14.31 -5.74 -80.95
C SER A 468 -14.02 -6.52 -79.65
N SER A 469 -13.85 -7.86 -79.76
CA SER A 469 -13.49 -8.69 -78.60
C SER A 469 -12.57 -9.84 -79.02
N ILE A 470 -11.81 -10.33 -78.01
CA ILE A 470 -11.09 -11.60 -78.05
C ILE A 470 -11.64 -12.45 -76.91
N ILE A 471 -12.17 -13.62 -77.22
CA ILE A 471 -12.73 -14.56 -76.21
C ILE A 471 -11.95 -15.85 -76.27
N LEU A 472 -11.36 -16.24 -75.15
CA LEU A 472 -10.69 -17.54 -74.98
C LEU A 472 -11.64 -18.43 -74.17
N GLN A 473 -11.97 -19.61 -74.72
CA GLN A 473 -12.84 -20.60 -74.08
C GLN A 473 -12.42 -22.04 -74.49
N ALA A 474 -12.96 -23.06 -73.83
CA ALA A 474 -12.59 -24.44 -74.08
C ALA A 474 -12.84 -24.87 -75.55
N SER A 475 -13.78 -24.28 -76.26
CA SER A 475 -14.08 -24.55 -77.66
C SER A 475 -13.09 -23.95 -78.68
N GLY A 476 -12.28 -22.96 -78.27
CA GLY A 476 -11.35 -22.27 -79.15
C GLY A 476 -11.14 -20.77 -78.80
N ILE A 477 -10.60 -20.05 -79.72
CA ILE A 477 -10.39 -18.59 -79.64
C ILE A 477 -11.28 -17.88 -80.65
N ASP A 478 -12.22 -17.11 -80.19
CA ASP A 478 -13.06 -16.27 -81.04
C ASP A 478 -12.55 -14.84 -81.11
N ILE A 479 -12.30 -14.36 -82.31
CA ILE A 479 -11.86 -12.98 -82.54
C ILE A 479 -12.99 -12.28 -83.39
N VAL A 480 -13.61 -11.32 -82.81
CA VAL A 480 -14.72 -10.54 -83.43
C VAL A 480 -14.26 -9.11 -83.60
N GLY A 481 -14.50 -8.58 -84.82
CA GLY A 481 -14.19 -7.15 -85.11
C GLY A 481 -14.59 -6.81 -86.52
N THR A 482 -14.78 -5.53 -86.84
CA THR A 482 -15.15 -5.04 -88.17
C THR A 482 -14.05 -5.29 -89.23
N VAL A 483 -12.80 -5.34 -88.80
CA VAL A 483 -11.63 -5.67 -89.63
C VAL A 483 -10.64 -6.43 -88.78
N ILE A 484 -10.22 -7.63 -89.26
CA ILE A 484 -9.13 -8.40 -88.66
C ILE A 484 -7.91 -8.25 -89.63
N LYS A 485 -6.82 -7.71 -89.11
CA LYS A 485 -5.56 -7.54 -89.89
C LYS A 485 -4.56 -8.60 -89.45
N GLU A 486 -4.16 -9.47 -90.35
CA GLU A 486 -3.02 -10.38 -90.19
C GLU A 486 -1.80 -9.76 -90.83
N ASN A 487 -0.69 -9.61 -90.14
CA ASN A 487 0.57 -9.09 -90.65
C ASN A 487 1.61 -10.21 -90.87
#